data_6bef1c2cd45de170a360427a11218808
#
_entry.id   6bef1c2cd45de170a360427a11218808
#
_cell.length_a   1.000
_cell.length_b   1.000
_cell.length_c   1.000
_cell.angle_alpha   90.00
_cell.angle_beta   90.00
_cell.angle_gamma   90.00
#
_symmetry.space_group_name_H-M   'P 1'
#
loop_
_entity.id
_entity.type
_entity.pdbx_description
1 polymer ?
#
loop_
_entity_poly.entity_id
_entity_poly.type
_entity_poly.pdbx_seq_one_letter_code
_entity_poly.pdbx_strand_id
1 'polypeptide(L)'
;MNTQAMVERLFPMLITGDRNGARNTVQEWMDAGLVPEALTQEVYWPLLELVNDLFRRDQLTNLAHHYATRLLRSLVDQAQANYRQCDRRGRTLMLFCGSTEADDLAAQMVADLAEADGYEVNFGGGGIAYDELLGAVQEQQPDVLLMFSSCAADAPDIRRLIDTIRAIGACPNTQIAVGGGVFARAEGLAEEIGADLWSHSPAEMIAQMNAQPERRATPEQRTVGQNRAAA
;
A
#
# COMPACT_ATOMS: atom_id res chain seq x y z
N MET A 1 -23.87 -7.24 -2.15
CA MET A 1 -23.75 -6.98 -3.62
C MET A 1 -22.57 -7.79 -4.16
N ASN A 2 -22.58 -8.14 -5.45
CA ASN A 2 -21.44 -8.87 -6.05
C ASN A 2 -20.31 -7.84 -6.36
N THR A 3 -19.20 -7.96 -5.68
CA THR A 3 -18.02 -7.08 -5.82
C THR A 3 -17.51 -7.02 -7.26
N GLN A 4 -17.45 -8.16 -7.95
CA GLN A 4 -17.02 -8.22 -9.35
C GLN A 4 -17.92 -7.36 -10.27
N ALA A 5 -19.24 -7.43 -10.09
CA ALA A 5 -20.18 -6.61 -10.86
C ALA A 5 -20.03 -5.11 -10.56
N MET A 6 -19.62 -4.74 -9.35
CA MET A 6 -19.34 -3.34 -8.98
C MET A 6 -18.07 -2.84 -9.67
N VAL A 7 -17.00 -3.65 -9.67
CA VAL A 7 -15.76 -3.36 -10.40
C VAL A 7 -16.04 -3.18 -11.88
N GLU A 8 -16.78 -4.11 -12.51
CA GLU A 8 -17.14 -4.06 -13.93
C GLU A 8 -18.00 -2.83 -14.28
N ARG A 9 -18.88 -2.41 -13.36
CA ARG A 9 -19.73 -1.21 -13.57
C ARG A 9 -18.92 0.08 -13.44
N LEU A 10 -18.00 0.19 -12.50
CA LEU A 10 -17.26 1.43 -12.24
C LEU A 10 -16.06 1.62 -13.17
N PHE A 11 -15.41 0.54 -13.61
CA PHE A 11 -14.22 0.58 -14.45
C PHE A 11 -14.33 1.45 -15.70
N PRO A 12 -15.37 1.31 -16.57
CA PRO A 12 -15.50 2.14 -17.76
C PRO A 12 -15.63 3.64 -17.44
N MET A 13 -16.25 3.99 -16.31
CA MET A 13 -16.39 5.39 -15.88
C MET A 13 -15.03 5.96 -15.47
N LEU A 14 -14.19 5.15 -14.82
CA LEU A 14 -12.84 5.57 -14.44
C LEU A 14 -11.97 5.88 -15.65
N ILE A 15 -11.88 4.96 -16.61
CA ILE A 15 -10.98 5.10 -17.78
C ILE A 15 -11.46 6.15 -18.80
N THR A 16 -12.74 6.54 -18.76
CA THR A 16 -13.28 7.63 -19.58
C THR A 16 -13.36 8.97 -18.85
N GLY A 17 -13.10 8.97 -17.53
CA GLY A 17 -13.17 10.17 -16.71
C GLY A 17 -14.60 10.67 -16.43
N ASP A 18 -15.61 9.78 -16.46
CA ASP A 18 -17.00 10.12 -16.12
C ASP A 18 -17.17 10.31 -14.60
N ARG A 19 -16.81 11.50 -14.14
CA ARG A 19 -16.86 11.87 -12.72
C ARG A 19 -18.27 11.84 -12.13
N ASN A 20 -19.27 12.24 -12.89
CA ASN A 20 -20.65 12.31 -12.40
C ASN A 20 -21.27 10.92 -12.31
N GLY A 21 -21.10 10.09 -13.36
CA GLY A 21 -21.56 8.71 -13.37
C GLY A 21 -20.93 7.90 -12.24
N ALA A 22 -19.62 8.03 -12.05
CA ALA A 22 -18.89 7.33 -10.98
C ALA A 22 -19.39 7.71 -9.58
N ARG A 23 -19.54 9.01 -9.28
CA ARG A 23 -20.05 9.49 -7.98
C ARG A 23 -21.48 9.04 -7.71
N ASN A 24 -22.36 9.15 -8.71
CA ASN A 24 -23.75 8.71 -8.55
C ASN A 24 -23.82 7.20 -8.29
N THR A 25 -23.03 6.41 -9.02
CA THR A 25 -22.94 4.96 -8.82
C THR A 25 -22.45 4.59 -7.42
N VAL A 26 -21.42 5.25 -6.94
CA VAL A 26 -20.89 5.03 -5.57
C VAL A 26 -21.94 5.44 -4.53
N GLN A 27 -22.62 6.57 -4.72
CA GLN A 27 -23.69 7.02 -3.81
C GLN A 27 -24.85 6.02 -3.75
N GLU A 28 -25.28 5.47 -4.90
CA GLU A 28 -26.29 4.40 -4.94
C GLU A 28 -25.89 3.20 -4.07
N TRP A 29 -24.63 2.80 -4.10
CA TRP A 29 -24.14 1.66 -3.31
C TRP A 29 -24.09 1.98 -1.81
N MET A 30 -23.67 3.18 -1.45
CA MET A 30 -23.67 3.63 -0.06
C MET A 30 -25.09 3.74 0.50
N ASP A 31 -26.04 4.28 -0.28
CA ASP A 31 -27.45 4.34 0.08
C ASP A 31 -28.08 2.94 0.22
N ALA A 32 -27.55 1.96 -0.50
CA ALA A 32 -27.93 0.54 -0.37
C ALA A 32 -27.24 -0.17 0.82
N GLY A 33 -26.45 0.54 1.62
CA GLY A 33 -25.84 0.04 2.86
C GLY A 33 -24.41 -0.48 2.74
N LEU A 34 -23.73 -0.21 1.61
CA LEU A 34 -22.29 -0.53 1.52
C LEU A 34 -21.50 0.44 2.39
N VAL A 35 -20.67 -0.10 3.28
CA VAL A 35 -19.83 0.72 4.16
C VAL A 35 -18.58 1.22 3.42
N PRO A 36 -18.10 2.45 3.74
CA PRO A 36 -17.00 3.07 3.00
C PRO A 36 -15.69 2.26 3.03
N GLU A 37 -15.38 1.60 4.14
CA GLU A 37 -14.19 0.75 4.27
C GLU A 37 -14.25 -0.46 3.32
N ALA A 38 -15.43 -1.11 3.22
CA ALA A 38 -15.63 -2.22 2.29
C ALA A 38 -15.56 -1.74 0.83
N LEU A 39 -16.06 -0.53 0.54
CA LEU A 39 -15.95 0.09 -0.78
C LEU A 39 -14.47 0.24 -1.17
N THR A 40 -13.63 0.70 -0.26
CA THR A 40 -12.18 0.84 -0.52
C THR A 40 -11.48 -0.50 -0.66
N GLN A 41 -11.75 -1.45 0.22
CA GLN A 41 -11.09 -2.76 0.21
C GLN A 41 -11.54 -3.66 -0.94
N GLU A 42 -12.83 -3.67 -1.23
CA GLU A 42 -13.45 -4.65 -2.12
C GLU A 42 -13.72 -4.11 -3.55
N VAL A 43 -13.70 -2.79 -3.73
CA VAL A 43 -13.97 -2.18 -5.05
C VAL A 43 -12.81 -1.31 -5.52
N TYR A 44 -12.38 -0.32 -4.71
CA TYR A 44 -11.35 0.62 -5.17
C TYR A 44 -9.97 -0.01 -5.28
N TRP A 45 -9.60 -0.85 -4.31
CA TRP A 45 -8.33 -1.57 -4.38
C TRP A 45 -8.24 -2.49 -5.60
N PRO A 46 -9.21 -3.41 -5.87
CA PRO A 46 -9.20 -4.22 -7.08
C PRO A 46 -9.23 -3.41 -8.37
N LEU A 47 -9.93 -2.26 -8.39
CA LEU A 47 -9.95 -1.36 -9.55
C LEU A 47 -8.58 -0.74 -9.81
N LEU A 48 -7.87 -0.31 -8.77
CA LEU A 48 -6.51 0.22 -8.92
C LEU A 48 -5.56 -0.85 -9.44
N GLU A 49 -5.64 -2.07 -8.91
CA GLU A 49 -4.83 -3.20 -9.40
C GLU A 49 -5.14 -3.52 -10.88
N LEU A 50 -6.42 -3.56 -11.26
CA LEU A 50 -6.84 -3.80 -12.64
C LEU A 50 -6.33 -2.69 -13.58
N VAL A 51 -6.50 -1.43 -13.22
CA VAL A 51 -6.01 -0.28 -14.01
C VAL A 51 -4.50 -0.35 -14.20
N ASN A 52 -3.75 -0.64 -13.15
CA ASN A 52 -2.30 -0.77 -13.21
C ASN A 52 -1.83 -1.98 -14.03
N ASP A 53 -2.56 -3.12 -13.93
CA ASP A 53 -2.23 -4.31 -14.71
C ASP A 53 -2.45 -4.09 -16.20
N LEU A 54 -3.60 -3.52 -16.58
CA LEU A 54 -3.91 -3.18 -17.97
C LEU A 54 -2.94 -2.13 -18.53
N PHE A 55 -2.54 -1.15 -17.73
CA PHE A 55 -1.56 -0.15 -18.14
C PHE A 55 -0.17 -0.78 -18.40
N ARG A 56 0.32 -1.64 -17.50
CA ARG A 56 1.59 -2.37 -17.71
C ARG A 56 1.60 -3.28 -18.93
N ARG A 57 0.43 -3.76 -19.35
CA ARG A 57 0.26 -4.59 -20.55
C ARG A 57 0.00 -3.77 -21.82
N ASP A 58 0.18 -2.46 -21.78
CA ASP A 58 -0.11 -1.54 -22.90
C ASP A 58 -1.57 -1.61 -23.41
N GLN A 59 -2.51 -2.01 -22.52
CA GLN A 59 -3.94 -2.11 -22.82
C GLN A 59 -4.73 -0.85 -22.42
N LEU A 60 -4.09 0.09 -21.73
CA LEU A 60 -4.62 1.43 -21.45
C LEU A 60 -3.67 2.50 -21.96
N THR A 61 -4.23 3.57 -22.53
CA THR A 61 -3.46 4.76 -22.87
C THR A 61 -3.05 5.51 -21.59
N ASN A 62 -1.98 6.32 -21.67
CA ASN A 62 -1.60 7.22 -20.57
C ASN A 62 -2.77 8.08 -20.11
N LEU A 63 -3.58 8.61 -21.05
CA LEU A 63 -4.72 9.44 -20.72
C LEU A 63 -5.79 8.69 -19.92
N ALA A 64 -6.13 7.48 -20.34
CA ALA A 64 -7.10 6.63 -19.63
C ALA A 64 -6.60 6.24 -18.23
N HIS A 65 -5.31 5.91 -18.10
CA HIS A 65 -4.67 5.64 -16.81
C HIS A 65 -4.74 6.86 -15.88
N HIS A 66 -4.39 8.06 -16.38
CA HIS A 66 -4.49 9.29 -15.60
C HIS A 66 -5.94 9.66 -15.22
N TYR A 67 -6.91 9.44 -16.12
CA TYR A 67 -8.32 9.64 -15.75
C TYR A 67 -8.71 8.70 -14.62
N ALA A 68 -8.35 7.43 -14.72
CA ALA A 68 -8.72 6.42 -13.73
C ALA A 68 -8.09 6.71 -12.37
N THR A 69 -6.78 6.94 -12.29
CA THR A 69 -6.08 7.19 -11.01
C THR A 69 -6.58 8.45 -10.31
N ARG A 70 -6.79 9.55 -11.06
CA ARG A 70 -7.28 10.81 -10.50
C ARG A 70 -8.74 10.75 -10.05
N LEU A 71 -9.60 10.09 -10.83
CA LEU A 71 -11.00 9.92 -10.43
C LEU A 71 -11.10 8.98 -9.23
N LEU A 72 -10.35 7.87 -9.25
CA LEU A 72 -10.32 6.92 -8.14
C LEU A 72 -9.83 7.59 -6.84
N ARG A 73 -8.77 8.42 -6.89
CA ARG A 73 -8.31 9.23 -5.74
C ARG A 73 -9.45 10.09 -5.17
N SER A 74 -10.18 10.78 -6.03
CA SER A 74 -11.32 11.61 -5.58
C SER A 74 -12.44 10.79 -4.91
N LEU A 75 -12.62 9.53 -5.31
CA LEU A 75 -13.59 8.62 -4.68
C LEU A 75 -13.07 8.07 -3.35
N VAL A 76 -11.78 7.76 -3.27
CA VAL A 76 -11.09 7.34 -2.02
C VAL A 76 -11.17 8.45 -0.98
N ASP A 77 -10.84 9.70 -1.34
CA ASP A 77 -10.93 10.85 -0.44
C ASP A 77 -12.35 11.04 0.13
N GLN A 78 -13.38 10.82 -0.70
CA GLN A 78 -14.77 10.89 -0.26
C GLN A 78 -15.18 9.74 0.66
N ALA A 79 -14.68 8.54 0.41
CA ALA A 79 -14.94 7.37 1.25
C ALA A 79 -14.24 7.51 2.61
N GLN A 80 -12.96 7.87 2.62
CA GLN A 80 -12.15 8.03 3.82
C GLN A 80 -12.79 8.97 4.86
N ALA A 81 -13.40 10.07 4.41
CA ALA A 81 -14.08 11.02 5.30
C ALA A 81 -15.25 10.41 6.10
N ASN A 82 -15.71 9.22 5.71
CA ASN A 82 -16.83 8.52 6.31
C ASN A 82 -16.44 7.18 6.97
N TYR A 83 -15.13 6.87 7.09
CA TYR A 83 -14.68 5.65 7.75
C TYR A 83 -15.03 5.66 9.23
N ARG A 84 -15.45 4.50 9.72
CA ARG A 84 -15.66 4.31 11.15
C ARG A 84 -14.30 4.26 11.84
N GLN A 85 -14.09 5.17 12.78
CA GLN A 85 -12.86 5.22 13.57
C GLN A 85 -12.93 4.22 14.73
N CYS A 86 -11.90 3.38 14.85
CA CYS A 86 -11.66 2.52 16.00
C CYS A 86 -10.94 3.27 17.11
N ASP A 87 -10.93 2.68 18.31
CA ASP A 87 -10.13 3.19 19.42
C ASP A 87 -8.64 3.18 19.07
N ARG A 88 -7.90 4.18 19.55
CA ARG A 88 -6.46 4.30 19.29
C ARG A 88 -5.71 3.09 19.85
N ARG A 89 -4.84 2.50 19.01
CA ARG A 89 -3.99 1.36 19.37
C ARG A 89 -2.74 1.75 20.14
N GLY A 90 -2.38 3.05 20.17
CA GLY A 90 -1.12 3.52 20.75
C GLY A 90 0.10 3.02 19.96
N ARG A 91 -0.06 2.78 18.65
CA ARG A 91 1.02 2.37 17.74
C ARG A 91 1.13 3.37 16.59
N THR A 92 2.36 3.72 16.26
CA THR A 92 2.71 4.63 15.17
C THR A 92 3.05 3.84 13.90
N LEU A 93 2.52 4.30 12.77
CA LEU A 93 2.81 3.78 11.44
C LEU A 93 3.41 4.89 10.58
N MET A 94 4.65 4.72 10.14
CA MET A 94 5.27 5.59 9.13
C MET A 94 5.20 4.88 7.79
N LEU A 95 4.64 5.55 6.77
CA LEU A 95 4.39 4.97 5.46
C LEU A 95 4.99 5.81 4.34
N PHE A 96 5.78 5.15 3.49
CA PHE A 96 6.36 5.70 2.28
C PHE A 96 6.03 4.83 1.08
N CYS A 97 6.12 5.39 -0.13
CA CYS A 97 5.82 4.64 -1.35
C CYS A 97 6.76 4.98 -2.51
N GLY A 98 6.63 4.21 -3.60
CA GLY A 98 7.24 4.52 -4.87
C GLY A 98 6.75 5.88 -5.41
N SER A 99 7.46 6.41 -6.41
CA SER A 99 7.23 7.76 -6.92
C SER A 99 6.07 7.88 -7.91
N THR A 100 5.37 6.79 -8.23
CA THR A 100 4.26 6.82 -9.18
C THR A 100 2.96 7.29 -8.50
N GLU A 101 2.08 7.97 -9.27
CA GLU A 101 0.76 8.37 -8.77
C GLU A 101 -0.09 7.16 -8.30
N ALA A 102 0.11 6.01 -8.93
CA ALA A 102 -0.58 4.78 -8.57
C ALA A 102 -0.06 4.18 -7.25
N ASP A 103 1.25 4.25 -7.00
CA ASP A 103 1.82 3.82 -5.71
C ASP A 103 1.36 4.72 -4.58
N ASP A 104 1.34 6.03 -4.82
CA ASP A 104 0.87 7.02 -3.85
C ASP A 104 -0.61 6.82 -3.49
N LEU A 105 -1.47 6.57 -4.49
CA LEU A 105 -2.88 6.26 -4.25
C LEU A 105 -3.09 4.93 -3.51
N ALA A 106 -2.32 3.89 -3.86
CA ALA A 106 -2.38 2.61 -3.18
C ALA A 106 -1.93 2.74 -1.70
N ALA A 107 -0.84 3.45 -1.47
CA ALA A 107 -0.32 3.72 -0.13
C ALA A 107 -1.29 4.57 0.70
N GLN A 108 -1.95 5.56 0.09
CA GLN A 108 -3.00 6.35 0.73
C GLN A 108 -4.15 5.45 1.22
N MET A 109 -4.65 4.52 0.39
CA MET A 109 -5.71 3.60 0.82
C MET A 109 -5.30 2.78 2.06
N VAL A 110 -4.04 2.35 2.12
CA VAL A 110 -3.51 1.63 3.30
C VAL A 110 -3.42 2.55 4.50
N ALA A 111 -2.93 3.78 4.32
CA ALA A 111 -2.81 4.79 5.38
C ALA A 111 -4.18 5.11 5.99
N ASP A 112 -5.17 5.42 5.14
CA ASP A 112 -6.53 5.78 5.55
C ASP A 112 -7.22 4.65 6.33
N LEU A 113 -7.07 3.41 5.86
CA LEU A 113 -7.63 2.24 6.54
C LEU A 113 -6.90 1.91 7.85
N ALA A 114 -5.58 2.11 7.91
CA ALA A 114 -4.81 1.92 9.15
C ALA A 114 -5.15 2.99 10.20
N GLU A 115 -5.33 4.25 9.77
CA GLU A 115 -5.79 5.32 10.64
C GLU A 115 -7.18 5.01 11.23
N ALA A 116 -8.12 4.55 10.38
CA ALA A 116 -9.44 4.11 10.81
C ALA A 116 -9.38 2.92 11.80
N ASP A 117 -8.40 2.02 11.65
CA ASP A 117 -8.14 0.89 12.57
C ASP A 117 -7.42 1.31 13.86
N GLY A 118 -7.12 2.59 14.04
CA GLY A 118 -6.60 3.19 15.26
C GLY A 118 -5.08 3.39 15.33
N TYR A 119 -4.35 3.22 14.24
CA TYR A 119 -2.93 3.61 14.18
C TYR A 119 -2.79 5.14 14.14
N GLU A 120 -1.67 5.64 14.67
CA GLU A 120 -1.20 7.00 14.41
C GLU A 120 -0.33 6.98 13.15
N VAL A 121 -0.87 7.51 12.05
CA VAL A 121 -0.27 7.35 10.72
C VAL A 121 0.47 8.61 10.30
N ASN A 122 1.75 8.44 9.93
CA ASN A 122 2.57 9.44 9.26
C ASN A 122 2.78 9.00 7.81
N PHE A 123 1.99 9.53 6.89
CA PHE A 123 2.08 9.21 5.47
C PHE A 123 2.94 10.24 4.73
N GLY A 124 4.15 9.86 4.33
CA GLY A 124 5.09 10.71 3.62
C GLY A 124 4.94 10.69 2.09
N GLY A 125 4.26 9.69 1.52
CA GLY A 125 4.15 9.54 0.07
C GLY A 125 5.43 9.04 -0.60
N GLY A 126 5.58 9.39 -1.88
CA GLY A 126 6.71 8.98 -2.71
C GLY A 126 7.67 10.10 -3.06
N GLY A 127 8.81 9.74 -3.71
CA GLY A 127 9.78 10.71 -4.21
C GLY A 127 10.66 11.37 -3.16
N ILE A 128 10.73 10.84 -1.94
CA ILE A 128 11.53 11.34 -0.83
C ILE A 128 12.95 10.77 -0.93
N ALA A 129 13.95 11.60 -0.65
CA ALA A 129 15.35 11.18 -0.70
C ALA A 129 15.67 10.15 0.40
N TYR A 130 16.54 9.20 0.08
CA TYR A 130 16.91 8.10 0.96
C TYR A 130 17.43 8.55 2.34
N ASP A 131 18.28 9.56 2.37
CA ASP A 131 18.87 10.12 3.59
C ASP A 131 17.84 10.83 4.47
N GLU A 132 16.84 11.48 3.85
CA GLU A 132 15.71 12.09 4.55
C GLU A 132 14.80 11.01 5.16
N LEU A 133 14.49 9.95 4.41
CA LEU A 133 13.74 8.79 4.93
C LEU A 133 14.45 8.16 6.14
N LEU A 134 15.75 7.90 6.00
CA LEU A 134 16.55 7.31 7.07
C LEU A 134 16.56 8.21 8.31
N GLY A 135 16.75 9.52 8.13
CA GLY A 135 16.72 10.50 9.21
C GLY A 135 15.37 10.54 9.93
N ALA A 136 14.27 10.57 9.19
CA ALA A 136 12.92 10.57 9.74
C ALA A 136 12.61 9.29 10.55
N VAL A 137 13.00 8.12 10.06
CA VAL A 137 12.82 6.85 10.78
C VAL A 137 13.63 6.81 12.07
N GLN A 138 14.88 7.32 12.05
CA GLN A 138 15.73 7.38 13.24
C GLN A 138 15.21 8.35 14.30
N GLU A 139 14.69 9.49 13.88
CA GLU A 139 14.15 10.52 14.77
C GLU A 139 12.82 10.08 15.41
N GLN A 140 11.91 9.54 14.60
CA GLN A 140 10.55 9.24 15.07
C GLN A 140 10.39 7.84 15.66
N GLN A 141 11.30 6.90 15.31
CA GLN A 141 11.28 5.51 15.79
C GLN A 141 9.88 4.87 15.76
N PRO A 142 9.23 4.80 14.58
CA PRO A 142 7.87 4.31 14.49
C PRO A 142 7.77 2.84 14.91
N ASP A 143 6.61 2.41 15.42
CA ASP A 143 6.36 0.99 15.70
C ASP A 143 6.36 0.16 14.43
N VAL A 144 5.85 0.74 13.33
CA VAL A 144 5.85 0.11 11.99
C VAL A 144 6.38 1.09 10.95
N LEU A 145 7.35 0.65 10.16
CA LEU A 145 7.76 1.28 8.91
C LEU A 145 7.21 0.47 7.76
N LEU A 146 6.24 1.02 7.02
CA LEU A 146 5.67 0.39 5.84
C LEU A 146 6.19 1.07 4.57
N MET A 147 6.75 0.27 3.67
CA MET A 147 7.20 0.73 2.36
C MET A 147 6.39 0.06 1.26
N PHE A 148 5.79 0.88 0.41
CA PHE A 148 4.89 0.43 -0.63
C PHE A 148 5.45 0.70 -2.02
N SER A 149 5.54 -0.30 -2.89
CA SER A 149 6.00 -0.11 -4.28
C SER A 149 5.37 -1.10 -5.25
N SER A 150 5.12 -0.63 -6.46
CA SER A 150 4.74 -1.46 -7.61
C SER A 150 5.87 -1.62 -8.63
N CYS A 151 6.95 -0.86 -8.52
CA CYS A 151 8.07 -0.84 -9.45
C CYS A 151 9.24 -1.69 -8.96
N ALA A 152 9.73 -2.60 -9.83
CA ALA A 152 10.90 -3.43 -9.48
C ALA A 152 12.18 -2.61 -9.29
N ALA A 153 12.26 -1.41 -9.88
CA ALA A 153 13.41 -0.53 -9.71
C ALA A 153 13.57 0.00 -8.28
N ASP A 154 12.51 0.03 -7.48
CA ASP A 154 12.54 0.52 -6.09
C ASP A 154 13.08 -0.54 -5.11
N ALA A 155 13.00 -1.82 -5.45
CA ALA A 155 13.37 -2.91 -4.54
C ALA A 155 14.83 -2.83 -4.03
N PRO A 156 15.84 -2.46 -4.84
CA PRO A 156 17.22 -2.28 -4.34
C PRO A 156 17.34 -1.15 -3.31
N ASP A 157 16.63 -0.05 -3.48
CA ASP A 157 16.65 1.07 -2.53
C ASP A 157 15.91 0.74 -1.24
N ILE A 158 14.79 0.05 -1.32
CA ILE A 158 14.07 -0.49 -0.15
C ILE A 158 14.97 -1.44 0.63
N ARG A 159 15.65 -2.38 -0.05
CA ARG A 159 16.60 -3.29 0.58
C ARG A 159 17.74 -2.52 1.28
N ARG A 160 18.35 -1.56 0.59
CA ARG A 160 19.42 -0.73 1.16
C ARG A 160 18.97 0.01 2.42
N LEU A 161 17.73 0.53 2.42
CA LEU A 161 17.16 1.21 3.59
C LEU A 161 16.99 0.23 4.76
N ILE A 162 16.43 -0.95 4.53
CA ILE A 162 16.28 -2.01 5.53
C ILE A 162 17.65 -2.40 6.11
N ASP A 163 18.64 -2.69 5.25
CA ASP A 163 19.97 -3.09 5.66
C ASP A 163 20.65 -1.99 6.50
N THR A 164 20.48 -0.72 6.11
CA THR A 164 21.05 0.41 6.85
C THR A 164 20.40 0.60 8.22
N ILE A 165 19.06 0.56 8.31
CA ILE A 165 18.33 0.65 9.57
C ILE A 165 18.79 -0.47 10.53
N ARG A 166 18.90 -1.70 10.03
CA ARG A 166 19.33 -2.85 10.83
C ARG A 166 20.80 -2.75 11.26
N ALA A 167 21.70 -2.30 10.38
CA ALA A 167 23.12 -2.16 10.65
C ALA A 167 23.42 -1.07 11.69
N ILE A 168 22.71 0.06 11.62
CA ILE A 168 22.86 1.16 12.60
C ILE A 168 22.29 0.77 13.96
N GLY A 169 21.25 -0.07 13.99
CA GLY A 169 20.61 -0.50 15.24
C GLY A 169 19.86 0.62 15.98
N ALA A 170 19.56 1.73 15.29
CA ALA A 170 18.89 2.89 15.90
C ALA A 170 17.40 2.64 16.20
N CYS A 171 16.77 1.72 15.47
CA CYS A 171 15.33 1.43 15.55
C CYS A 171 15.12 -0.09 15.77
N PRO A 172 15.57 -0.67 16.89
CA PRO A 172 15.56 -2.13 17.09
C PRO A 172 14.14 -2.69 17.20
N ASN A 173 13.18 -1.86 17.63
CA ASN A 173 11.79 -2.25 17.85
C ASN A 173 10.88 -1.96 16.65
N THR A 174 11.34 -1.20 15.66
CA THR A 174 10.56 -0.90 14.46
C THR A 174 10.35 -2.16 13.63
N GLN A 175 9.10 -2.52 13.40
CA GLN A 175 8.69 -3.57 12.49
C GLN A 175 8.72 -3.03 11.06
N ILE A 176 9.42 -3.73 10.17
CA ILE A 176 9.53 -3.34 8.76
C ILE A 176 8.55 -4.16 7.93
N ALA A 177 7.57 -3.48 7.35
CA ALA A 177 6.59 -4.08 6.47
C ALA A 177 6.78 -3.59 5.03
N VAL A 178 6.48 -4.44 4.05
CA VAL A 178 6.48 -4.09 2.64
C VAL A 178 5.21 -4.53 1.96
N GLY A 179 4.73 -3.75 1.02
CA GLY A 179 3.54 -4.04 0.23
C GLY A 179 3.63 -3.52 -1.19
N GLY A 180 2.60 -3.79 -1.97
CA GLY A 180 2.49 -3.32 -3.34
C GLY A 180 2.82 -4.36 -4.39
N GLY A 181 2.55 -3.97 -5.63
CA GLY A 181 2.52 -4.91 -6.75
C GLY A 181 3.85 -5.59 -7.07
N VAL A 182 5.01 -5.02 -6.72
CA VAL A 182 6.30 -5.69 -6.92
C VAL A 182 6.42 -6.93 -6.05
N PHE A 183 6.02 -6.84 -4.80
CA PHE A 183 6.07 -7.95 -3.85
C PHE A 183 5.00 -9.01 -4.12
N ALA A 184 3.86 -8.60 -4.67
CA ALA A 184 2.81 -9.53 -5.11
C ALA A 184 3.24 -10.37 -6.34
N ARG A 185 4.08 -9.82 -7.23
CA ARG A 185 4.51 -10.50 -8.46
C ARG A 185 5.82 -11.28 -8.32
N ALA A 186 6.64 -10.93 -7.35
CA ALA A 186 7.95 -11.56 -7.12
C ALA A 186 7.92 -12.34 -5.79
N GLU A 187 7.48 -13.60 -5.86
CA GLU A 187 7.43 -14.49 -4.69
C GLU A 187 8.81 -14.59 -4.04
N GLY A 188 8.85 -14.46 -2.71
CA GLY A 188 10.07 -14.51 -1.92
C GLY A 188 10.87 -13.21 -1.87
N LEU A 189 10.53 -12.18 -2.67
CA LEU A 189 11.28 -10.92 -2.69
C LEU A 189 11.22 -10.18 -1.34
N ALA A 190 10.07 -10.16 -0.70
CA ALA A 190 9.89 -9.51 0.59
C ALA A 190 10.79 -10.13 1.67
N GLU A 191 10.86 -11.44 1.70
CA GLU A 191 11.76 -12.21 2.58
C GLU A 191 13.23 -11.94 2.26
N GLU A 192 13.59 -11.95 0.97
CA GLU A 192 14.96 -11.74 0.52
C GLU A 192 15.50 -10.37 0.92
N ILE A 193 14.70 -9.33 0.83
CA ILE A 193 15.09 -7.99 1.26
C ILE A 193 15.07 -7.80 2.78
N GLY A 194 14.53 -8.77 3.53
CA GLY A 194 14.52 -8.78 4.99
C GLY A 194 13.38 -8.00 5.63
N ALA A 195 12.22 -7.95 4.96
CA ALA A 195 11.00 -7.44 5.55
C ALA A 195 10.48 -8.37 6.67
N ASP A 196 9.91 -7.78 7.70
CA ASP A 196 9.28 -8.53 8.81
C ASP A 196 7.87 -8.99 8.43
N LEU A 197 7.15 -8.17 7.69
CA LEU A 197 5.81 -8.45 7.18
C LEU A 197 5.67 -8.06 5.71
N TRP A 198 4.76 -8.74 5.02
CA TRP A 198 4.34 -8.38 3.66
C TRP A 198 2.93 -8.85 3.39
N SER A 199 2.22 -8.15 2.50
CA SER A 199 0.88 -8.56 2.08
C SER A 199 0.53 -8.06 0.68
N HIS A 200 -0.58 -8.60 0.16
CA HIS A 200 -1.09 -8.27 -1.17
C HIS A 200 -2.26 -7.28 -1.14
N SER A 201 -2.81 -6.99 0.04
CA SER A 201 -3.94 -6.08 0.18
C SER A 201 -3.85 -5.24 1.45
N PRO A 202 -4.52 -4.06 1.49
CA PRO A 202 -4.58 -3.22 2.68
C PRO A 202 -5.14 -3.94 3.90
N ALA A 203 -6.25 -4.67 3.73
CA ALA A 203 -6.89 -5.40 4.81
C ALA A 203 -5.99 -6.48 5.41
N GLU A 204 -5.30 -7.24 4.55
CA GLU A 204 -4.35 -8.26 4.98
C GLU A 204 -3.15 -7.64 5.71
N MET A 205 -2.61 -6.51 5.21
CA MET A 205 -1.50 -5.80 5.86
C MET A 205 -1.88 -5.39 7.28
N ILE A 206 -3.03 -4.73 7.45
CA ILE A 206 -3.51 -4.29 8.76
C ILE A 206 -3.74 -5.49 9.68
N ALA A 207 -4.36 -6.56 9.18
CA ALA A 207 -4.58 -7.77 9.94
C ALA A 207 -3.26 -8.42 10.42
N GLN A 208 -2.24 -8.48 9.56
CA GLN A 208 -0.93 -9.02 9.92
C GLN A 208 -0.19 -8.14 10.93
N MET A 209 -0.20 -6.81 10.76
CA MET A 209 0.39 -5.87 11.72
C MET A 209 -0.26 -6.01 13.12
N ASN A 210 -1.57 -6.27 13.15
CA ASN A 210 -2.30 -6.47 14.40
C ASN A 210 -2.02 -7.83 15.04
N ALA A 211 -1.95 -8.89 14.23
CA ALA A 211 -1.77 -10.25 14.72
C ALA A 211 -0.33 -10.58 15.12
N GLN A 212 0.65 -9.92 14.51
CA GLN A 212 2.06 -10.25 14.62
C GLN A 212 2.96 -9.04 14.94
N PRO A 213 2.68 -8.24 15.99
CA PRO A 213 3.42 -7.01 16.27
C PRO A 213 4.91 -7.25 16.57
N GLU A 214 5.24 -8.42 17.11
CA GLU A 214 6.61 -8.79 17.49
C GLU A 214 7.38 -9.55 16.40
N ARG A 215 6.75 -9.84 15.25
CA ARG A 215 7.43 -10.57 14.18
C ARG A 215 8.59 -9.75 13.63
N ARG A 216 9.76 -10.38 13.52
CA ARG A 216 10.97 -9.84 12.91
C ARG A 216 11.56 -10.83 11.94
N ALA A 217 12.19 -10.33 10.87
CA ALA A 217 12.91 -11.14 9.90
C ALA A 217 14.11 -11.83 10.56
N THR A 218 14.29 -13.12 10.26
CA THR A 218 15.47 -13.87 10.70
C THR A 218 16.54 -13.89 9.62
N PRO A 219 17.83 -14.10 9.97
CA PRO A 219 18.90 -14.24 8.97
C PRO A 219 18.66 -15.37 7.97
N GLU A 220 18.00 -16.46 8.40
CA GLU A 220 17.72 -17.64 7.58
C GLU A 220 16.66 -17.32 6.49
N GLN A 221 15.81 -16.32 6.72
CA GLN A 221 14.81 -15.85 5.76
C GLN A 221 15.44 -15.30 4.48
N ARG A 222 16.70 -14.81 4.55
CA ARG A 222 17.44 -14.19 3.44
C ARG A 222 18.28 -15.21 2.62
N THR A 223 17.79 -16.43 2.44
CA THR A 223 18.59 -17.52 1.83
C THR A 223 18.66 -17.46 0.29
N VAL A 224 17.81 -16.69 -0.38
CA VAL A 224 17.86 -16.54 -1.83
C VAL A 224 19.05 -15.63 -2.20
N GLY A 225 20.13 -16.24 -2.71
CA GLY A 225 21.37 -15.54 -3.10
C GLY A 225 22.61 -15.96 -2.31
N GLN A 226 22.50 -16.53 -1.12
CA GLN A 226 23.67 -17.01 -0.38
C GLN A 226 24.25 -18.32 -0.95
N ASN A 227 23.45 -19.13 -1.65
CA ASN A 227 23.91 -20.40 -2.25
C ASN A 227 24.75 -20.25 -3.54
N ARG A 228 24.97 -19.03 -4.04
CA ARG A 228 25.83 -18.78 -5.22
C ARG A 228 27.28 -18.46 -4.87
N ALA A 229 27.61 -18.23 -3.62
CA ALA A 229 28.99 -17.91 -3.17
C ALA A 229 29.77 -19.13 -2.63
N ALA A 230 29.15 -20.32 -2.62
CA ALA A 230 29.75 -21.56 -2.08
C ALA A 230 29.92 -22.67 -3.14
N ALA A 231 29.98 -22.33 -4.44
CA ALA A 231 30.28 -23.27 -5.53
C ALA A 231 31.43 -22.79 -6.38
#